data_79fd166a490750c97437cf4ab5418387
#
_entry.id   79fd166a490750c97437cf4ab5418387
#
_cell.length_a   1.000
_cell.length_b   1.000
_cell.length_c   1.000
_cell.angle_alpha   90.00
_cell.angle_beta   90.00
_cell.angle_gamma   90.00
#
_symmetry.space_group_name_H-M   'P 1'
#
loop_
_entity.id
_entity.type
_entity.pdbx_description
1 polymer ?
#
loop_
_entity_poly.entity_id
_entity_poly.type
_entity_poly.pdbx_seq_one_letter_code
_entity_poly.pdbx_strand_id
1 'polypeptide(L)' 'MDILEIEQKETLSREEAAAKLKRFAEMLSKNNDLEFERGGMQIKVHVPDEVQLKVELELETDERELEIELTW' A
#
# COMPACT_ATOMS: atom_id res chain seq x y z
N MET A 1 12.11 15.67 -4.27
CA MET A 1 11.01 16.55 -3.84
C MET A 1 9.69 15.81 -3.93
N ASP A 2 8.91 15.86 -2.88
CA ASP A 2 7.61 15.20 -2.87
C ASP A 2 6.56 16.08 -3.52
N ILE A 3 5.87 15.52 -4.50
CA ILE A 3 4.72 16.19 -5.12
C ILE A 3 3.48 15.97 -4.27
N LEU A 4 3.35 14.75 -3.76
CA LEU A 4 2.22 14.35 -2.94
C LEU A 4 2.65 13.16 -2.07
N GLU A 5 2.28 13.21 -0.80
CA GLU A 5 2.48 12.08 0.10
C GLU A 5 1.18 11.82 0.86
N ILE A 6 0.75 10.56 0.85
CA ILE A 6 -0.42 10.12 1.62
C ILE A 6 0.03 8.98 2.51
N GLU A 7 -0.10 9.19 3.82
CA GLU A 7 0.22 8.17 4.80
C GLU A 7 -1.02 7.84 5.62
N GLN A 8 -1.31 6.56 5.76
CA GLN A 8 -2.41 6.09 6.57
C GLN A 8 -1.88 5.06 7.55
N LYS A 9 -2.13 5.29 8.82
CA LYS A 9 -1.73 4.37 9.88
C LYS A 9 -2.94 4.08 10.75
N GLU A 10 -3.28 2.81 10.87
CA GLU A 10 -4.47 2.38 11.59
C GLU A 10 -4.16 1.18 12.46
N THR A 11 -4.91 1.05 13.57
CA THR A 11 -4.87 -0.17 14.37
C THR A 11 -6.05 -1.03 13.92
N LEU A 12 -5.75 -2.16 13.33
CA LEU A 12 -6.74 -3.06 12.75
C LEU A 12 -6.54 -4.49 13.26
N SER A 13 -7.57 -5.31 13.13
CA SER A 13 -7.39 -6.74 13.30
C SER A 13 -6.53 -7.27 12.14
N ARG A 14 -5.93 -8.44 12.34
CA ARG A 14 -5.13 -9.07 11.28
C ARG A 14 -5.97 -9.31 10.02
N GLU A 15 -7.21 -9.74 10.19
CA GLU A 15 -8.14 -10.01 9.10
C GLU A 15 -8.52 -8.74 8.34
N GLU A 16 -8.73 -7.64 9.06
CA GLU A 16 -9.02 -6.35 8.43
C GLU A 16 -7.81 -5.82 7.66
N ALA A 17 -6.61 -5.99 8.21
CA ALA A 17 -5.38 -5.62 7.53
C ALA A 17 -5.20 -6.43 6.24
N ALA A 18 -5.45 -7.74 6.32
CA ALA A 18 -5.38 -8.62 5.15
C ALA A 18 -6.38 -8.20 4.08
N ALA A 19 -7.59 -7.84 4.46
CA ALA A 19 -8.61 -7.38 3.52
C ALA A 19 -8.19 -6.09 2.82
N LYS A 20 -7.56 -5.18 3.56
CA LYS A 20 -7.05 -3.92 2.99
C LYS A 20 -5.95 -4.17 1.96
N LEU A 21 -4.99 -5.03 2.29
CA LEU A 21 -3.93 -5.41 1.36
C LEU A 21 -4.48 -6.07 0.10
N LYS A 22 -5.50 -6.90 0.28
CA LYS A 22 -6.16 -7.57 -0.85
C LYS A 22 -6.82 -6.57 -1.79
N ARG A 23 -7.41 -5.51 -1.26
CA ARG A 23 -8.03 -4.46 -2.08
C ARG A 23 -6.98 -3.75 -2.96
N PHE A 24 -5.81 -3.44 -2.40
CA PHE A 24 -4.74 -2.86 -3.19
C PHE A 24 -4.27 -3.81 -4.29
N ALA A 25 -4.14 -5.09 -3.97
CA ALA A 25 -3.77 -6.09 -4.96
C ALA A 25 -4.80 -6.15 -6.09
N GLU A 26 -6.08 -6.07 -5.79
CA GLU A 26 -7.14 -6.06 -6.80
C GLU A 26 -7.11 -4.81 -7.66
N MET A 27 -6.84 -3.65 -7.08
CA MET A 27 -6.69 -2.41 -7.85
C MET A 27 -5.60 -2.55 -8.89
N LEU A 28 -4.45 -3.10 -8.49
CA LEU A 28 -3.32 -3.31 -9.40
C LEU A 28 -3.64 -4.29 -10.51
N SER A 29 -4.30 -5.39 -10.19
CA SER A 29 -4.55 -6.44 -11.18
C SER A 29 -5.69 -6.13 -12.14
N LYS A 30 -6.69 -5.35 -11.71
CA LYS A 30 -7.88 -5.09 -12.51
C LYS A 30 -7.84 -3.77 -13.27
N ASN A 31 -7.37 -2.72 -12.63
CA ASN A 31 -7.45 -1.37 -13.18
C ASN A 31 -6.11 -0.75 -13.52
N ASN A 32 -5.02 -1.37 -13.06
CA ASN A 32 -3.67 -0.82 -13.20
C ASN A 32 -3.54 0.57 -12.56
N ASP A 33 -4.43 0.90 -11.65
CA ASP A 33 -4.44 2.18 -10.95
C ASP A 33 -4.60 1.96 -9.45
N LEU A 34 -3.94 2.82 -8.69
CA LEU A 34 -4.16 2.91 -7.25
C LEU A 34 -5.09 4.07 -6.98
N GLU A 35 -6.11 3.85 -6.16
CA GLU A 35 -7.08 4.85 -5.81
C GLU A 35 -7.01 5.16 -4.32
N PHE A 36 -6.89 6.44 -4.00
CA PHE A 36 -6.88 6.94 -2.63
C PHE A 36 -7.91 8.04 -2.48
N GLU A 37 -8.50 8.12 -1.30
CA GLU A 37 -9.40 9.20 -0.96
C GLU A 37 -8.83 9.99 0.20
N ARG A 38 -8.80 11.31 0.06
CA ARG A 38 -8.30 12.19 1.11
C ARG A 38 -9.11 13.49 1.09
N GLY A 39 -9.77 13.77 2.22
CA GLY A 39 -10.54 15.01 2.37
C GLY A 39 -11.60 15.20 1.31
N GLY A 40 -12.28 14.13 0.89
CA GLY A 40 -13.29 14.20 -0.15
C GLY A 40 -12.74 14.20 -1.58
N MET A 41 -11.42 14.25 -1.74
CA MET A 41 -10.76 14.15 -3.03
C MET A 41 -10.37 12.72 -3.33
N GLN A 42 -10.65 12.30 -4.54
CA GLN A 42 -10.21 10.98 -5.02
C GLN A 42 -8.95 11.14 -5.86
N ILE A 43 -7.93 10.40 -5.50
CA ILE A 43 -6.63 10.45 -6.16
C ILE A 43 -6.37 9.12 -6.84
N LYS A 44 -6.08 9.18 -8.13
CA LYS A 44 -5.80 8.01 -8.95
C LYS A 44 -4.38 8.06 -9.46
N VAL A 45 -3.62 6.99 -9.25
CA VAL A 45 -2.23 6.89 -9.70
C VAL A 45 -2.09 5.67 -10.59
N HIS A 46 -1.68 5.88 -11.83
CA HIS A 46 -1.46 4.80 -12.77
C HIS A 46 -0.17 4.05 -12.44
N VAL A 47 -0.23 2.72 -12.48
CA VAL A 47 0.91 1.85 -12.22
C VAL A 47 1.29 1.15 -13.53
N PRO A 48 2.54 1.27 -13.98
CA PRO A 48 2.97 0.64 -15.25
C PRO A 48 3.06 -0.87 -15.14
N ASP A 49 3.32 -1.52 -16.27
CA ASP A 49 3.38 -2.98 -16.34
C ASP A 49 4.52 -3.58 -15.53
N GLU A 50 5.61 -2.87 -15.39
CA GLU A 50 6.76 -3.32 -14.62
C GLU A 50 6.95 -2.50 -13.37
N VAL A 51 7.08 -3.18 -12.24
CA VAL A 51 7.29 -2.53 -10.95
C VAL A 51 8.32 -3.34 -10.16
N GLN A 52 8.89 -2.71 -9.15
CA GLN A 52 9.74 -3.41 -8.19
C GLN A 52 8.96 -3.67 -6.92
N LEU A 53 8.94 -4.91 -6.49
CA LEU A 53 8.33 -5.30 -5.23
C LEU A 53 9.40 -5.69 -4.24
N LYS A 54 9.39 -5.04 -3.09
CA LYS A 54 10.26 -5.37 -1.97
C LYS A 54 9.42 -5.87 -0.81
N VAL A 55 9.77 -7.04 -0.29
CA VAL A 55 9.14 -7.59 0.90
C VAL A 55 10.24 -7.79 1.93
N GLU A 56 10.09 -7.18 3.08
CA GLU A 56 11.09 -7.26 4.14
C GLU A 56 10.44 -7.67 5.44
N LEU A 57 11.02 -8.67 6.09
CA LEU A 57 10.61 -9.09 7.43
C LEU A 57 11.74 -8.78 8.39
N GLU A 58 11.43 -8.02 9.44
CA GLU A 58 12.38 -7.69 10.47
C GLU A 58 11.85 -8.15 11.82
N LEU A 59 12.66 -8.94 12.51
CA LEU A 59 12.33 -9.46 13.84
C LEU A 59 13.35 -8.97 14.84
N GLU A 60 12.89 -8.18 15.79
CA GLU A 60 13.71 -7.71 16.91
C GLU A 60 13.05 -8.13 18.21
N THR A 61 13.76 -7.93 19.33
CA THR A 61 13.26 -8.33 20.63
C THR A 61 11.92 -7.69 20.97
N ASP A 62 11.79 -6.40 20.67
CA ASP A 62 10.60 -5.61 21.02
C ASP A 62 9.71 -5.26 19.85
N GLU A 63 10.18 -5.47 18.61
CA GLU A 63 9.44 -5.08 17.43
C GLU A 63 9.46 -6.16 16.36
N ARG A 64 8.34 -6.28 15.67
CA ARG A 64 8.21 -7.14 14.50
C ARG A 64 7.55 -6.34 13.41
N GLU A 65 8.14 -6.39 12.22
CA GLU A 65 7.65 -5.60 11.10
C GLU A 65 7.70 -6.38 9.80
N LEU A 66 6.62 -6.33 9.06
CA LEU A 66 6.57 -6.78 7.67
C LEU A 66 6.37 -5.54 6.82
N GLU A 67 7.33 -5.28 5.94
CA GLU A 67 7.25 -4.15 5.02
C GLU A 67 7.03 -4.64 3.59
N ILE A 68 6.06 -4.05 2.93
CA ILE A 68 5.76 -4.34 1.53
C ILE A 68 5.84 -3.01 0.80
N GLU A 69 6.78 -2.92 -0.15
CA GLU A 69 7.03 -1.69 -0.89
C GLU A 69 6.96 -1.94 -2.38
N LEU A 70 6.24 -1.09 -3.06
CA LEU A 70 6.09 -1.15 -4.51
C LEU A 70 6.60 0.17 -5.09
N THR A 71 7.55 0.08 -6.01
CA THR A 71 8.14 1.27 -6.63
C THR A 71 8.17 1.14 -8.14
N TRP A 72 8.04 2.26 -8.81
CA TRP A 72 8.10 2.32 -10.26
C TRP A 72 8.54 3.67 -10.78
#